data_d717ef07b6aa3723c460f65d528ba532
#
_entry.id   d717ef07b6aa3723c460f65d528ba532
#
_cell.length_a   1.000
_cell.length_b   1.000
_cell.length_c   1.000
_cell.angle_alpha   90.00
_cell.angle_beta   90.00
_cell.angle_gamma   90.00
#
_symmetry.space_group_name_H-M   'P 1'
#
loop_
_entity.id
_entity.type
_entity.pdbx_description
1 polymer ?
#
loop_
_entity_poly.entity_id
_entity_poly.type
_entity_poly.pdbx_seq_one_letter_code
_entity_poly.pdbx_strand_id
1 'polypeptide(L)'
;MLATDQTWKRPSRTASTTSVLSMRSLTFAAGFEIMGVSLVDIHVWRWLYAHPDATPAELNVAVNKIAIEIWNTYFQPVFGLEDSPILAIYSHMIDYPLYLSAYPIGQLIEFQFGNHIRNKDFSTEIYRAFTQGRIIPQLWMKRAVGSEISPLPSIEAARDALKEIR
;
A
#
# COMPACT_ATOMS: atom_id res chain seq x y z
N MET A 1 29.83 12.81 -34.58
CA MET A 1 29.41 11.56 -35.20
C MET A 1 29.65 10.42 -34.18
N LEU A 2 28.68 10.17 -33.32
CA LEU A 2 28.61 8.99 -32.45
C LEU A 2 27.12 8.63 -32.33
N ALA A 3 26.68 7.77 -33.22
CA ALA A 3 25.41 7.10 -33.11
C ALA A 3 25.63 5.90 -32.16
N THR A 4 25.05 5.91 -30.99
CA THR A 4 24.86 4.73 -30.18
C THR A 4 23.38 4.35 -30.26
N ASP A 5 23.09 3.51 -31.23
CA ASP A 5 21.87 2.73 -31.32
C ASP A 5 21.84 1.76 -30.11
N GLN A 6 21.34 2.19 -28.99
CA GLN A 6 20.96 1.31 -27.89
C GLN A 6 19.48 0.96 -28.05
N THR A 7 19.23 0.03 -28.97
CA THR A 7 17.95 -0.69 -29.00
C THR A 7 17.76 -1.42 -27.68
N TRP A 8 16.95 -0.83 -26.80
CA TRP A 8 16.52 -1.46 -25.56
C TRP A 8 15.75 -2.74 -25.91
N LYS A 9 16.42 -3.90 -25.84
CA LYS A 9 15.77 -5.21 -26.04
C LYS A 9 14.85 -5.46 -24.85
N ARG A 10 13.55 -5.46 -25.10
CA ARG A 10 12.56 -5.94 -24.11
C ARG A 10 13.03 -7.30 -23.60
N PRO A 11 13.14 -7.53 -22.28
CA PRO A 11 13.38 -8.86 -21.74
C PRO A 11 12.27 -9.79 -22.23
N SER A 12 12.66 -10.98 -22.66
CA SER A 12 11.75 -12.01 -23.15
C SER A 12 10.66 -12.29 -22.12
N ARG A 13 9.40 -12.29 -22.56
CA ARG A 13 8.20 -12.56 -21.76
C ARG A 13 8.11 -14.03 -21.35
N THR A 14 9.00 -14.48 -20.46
CA THR A 14 8.87 -15.76 -19.77
C THR A 14 9.18 -15.59 -18.28
N ALA A 15 8.54 -14.62 -17.66
CA ALA A 15 8.29 -14.75 -16.23
C ALA A 15 7.31 -15.93 -16.11
N SER A 16 7.70 -17.03 -15.47
CA SER A 16 6.80 -18.16 -15.26
C SER A 16 5.56 -17.69 -14.51
N THR A 17 4.41 -18.28 -14.77
CA THR A 17 3.13 -17.97 -14.06
C THR A 17 3.37 -17.95 -12.54
N THR A 18 4.19 -18.85 -12.04
CA THR A 18 4.61 -18.95 -10.63
C THR A 18 5.30 -17.68 -10.12
N SER A 19 6.14 -17.00 -10.91
CA SER A 19 6.84 -15.78 -10.49
C SER A 19 5.90 -14.57 -10.43
N VAL A 20 4.94 -14.49 -11.33
CA VAL A 20 3.92 -13.41 -11.33
C VAL A 20 2.96 -13.57 -10.15
N LEU A 21 2.56 -14.80 -9.83
CA LEU A 21 1.73 -15.12 -8.68
C LEU A 21 2.43 -14.82 -7.35
N SER A 22 3.71 -15.19 -7.23
CA SER A 22 4.49 -14.89 -6.03
C SER A 22 4.66 -13.38 -5.82
N MET A 23 4.88 -12.60 -6.87
CA MET A 23 4.95 -11.14 -6.77
C MET A 23 3.60 -10.52 -6.33
N ARG A 24 2.48 -10.95 -6.89
CA ARG A 24 1.15 -10.44 -6.50
C ARG A 24 0.82 -10.76 -5.04
N SER A 25 1.13 -11.97 -4.59
CA SER A 25 0.93 -12.38 -3.20
C SER A 25 1.81 -11.58 -2.24
N LEU A 26 3.07 -11.34 -2.59
CA LEU A 26 3.99 -10.53 -1.80
C LEU A 26 3.55 -9.05 -1.75
N THR A 27 3.11 -8.48 -2.86
CA THR A 27 2.60 -7.11 -2.90
C THR A 27 1.35 -6.96 -2.03
N PHE A 28 0.44 -7.94 -2.07
CA PHE A 28 -0.74 -7.94 -1.21
C PHE A 28 -0.38 -8.08 0.28
N ALA A 29 0.54 -8.99 0.61
CA ALA A 29 0.98 -9.19 2.00
C ALA A 29 1.68 -7.94 2.57
N ALA A 30 2.56 -7.30 1.79
CA ALA A 30 3.18 -6.03 2.17
C ALA A 30 2.15 -4.90 2.34
N GLY A 31 1.13 -4.84 1.47
CA GLY A 31 0.02 -3.91 1.60
C GLY A 31 -0.78 -4.14 2.87
N PHE A 32 -1.02 -5.40 3.25
CA PHE A 32 -1.73 -5.75 4.47
C PHE A 32 -0.96 -5.32 5.73
N GLU A 33 0.35 -5.58 5.78
CA GLU A 33 1.23 -5.13 6.87
C GLU A 33 1.20 -3.60 7.02
N ILE A 34 1.45 -2.87 5.93
CA ILE A 34 1.53 -1.41 5.99
C ILE A 34 0.19 -0.73 6.31
N MET A 35 -0.94 -1.38 6.04
CA MET A 35 -2.26 -0.92 6.50
C MET A 35 -2.34 -0.93 8.03
N GLY A 36 -1.80 -1.95 8.69
CA GLY A 36 -1.77 -2.05 10.16
C GLY A 36 -0.98 -0.91 10.78
N VAL A 37 0.24 -0.66 10.32
CA VAL A 37 1.06 0.45 10.85
C VAL A 37 0.46 1.82 10.54
N SER A 38 -0.26 1.96 9.42
CA SER A 38 -0.98 3.19 9.07
C SER A 38 -2.15 3.45 10.02
N LEU A 39 -2.86 2.39 10.45
CA LEU A 39 -3.90 2.51 11.46
C LEU A 39 -3.33 2.92 12.81
N VAL A 40 -2.18 2.36 13.21
CA VAL A 40 -1.47 2.77 14.44
C VAL A 40 -1.13 4.26 14.36
N ASP A 41 -0.53 4.72 13.26
CA ASP A 41 -0.18 6.14 13.03
C ASP A 41 -1.41 7.05 13.22
N ILE A 42 -2.52 6.76 12.55
CA ILE A 42 -3.76 7.54 12.65
C ILE A 42 -4.29 7.57 14.09
N HIS A 43 -4.30 6.43 14.78
CA HIS A 43 -4.82 6.34 16.14
C HIS A 43 -3.91 7.02 17.17
N VAL A 44 -2.59 6.95 17.00
CA VAL A 44 -1.61 7.66 17.82
C VAL A 44 -1.83 9.17 17.71
N TRP A 45 -1.99 9.70 16.51
CA TRP A 45 -2.23 11.13 16.32
C TRP A 45 -3.59 11.58 16.85
N ARG A 46 -4.64 10.76 16.73
CA ARG A 46 -5.92 11.02 17.38
C ARG A 46 -5.77 11.07 18.91
N TRP A 47 -5.00 10.17 19.48
CA TRP A 47 -4.72 10.14 20.91
C TRP A 47 -3.95 11.40 21.34
N LEU A 48 -2.90 11.80 20.61
CA LEU A 48 -2.13 13.02 20.88
C LEU A 48 -2.98 14.28 20.83
N TYR A 49 -3.89 14.40 19.88
CA TYR A 49 -4.82 15.55 19.84
C TYR A 49 -5.75 15.58 21.06
N ALA A 50 -6.08 14.46 21.62
CA ALA A 50 -6.90 14.39 22.85
C ALA A 50 -6.07 14.59 24.13
N HIS A 51 -4.73 14.46 24.05
CA HIS A 51 -3.80 14.54 25.17
C HIS A 51 -2.63 15.48 24.84
N PRO A 52 -2.85 16.78 24.68
CA PRO A 52 -1.83 17.73 24.20
C PRO A 52 -0.64 17.89 25.17
N ASP A 53 -0.87 17.63 26.46
CA ASP A 53 0.15 17.75 27.50
C ASP A 53 0.78 16.41 27.88
N ALA A 54 0.58 15.35 27.06
CA ALA A 54 1.10 14.03 27.34
C ALA A 54 2.63 14.00 27.38
N THR A 55 3.16 13.32 28.36
CA THR A 55 4.60 13.05 28.48
C THR A 55 5.03 11.98 27.48
N PRO A 56 6.33 11.90 27.15
CA PRO A 56 6.85 10.81 26.30
C PRO A 56 6.57 9.41 26.86
N ALA A 57 6.53 9.25 28.19
CA ALA A 57 6.23 7.98 28.83
C ALA A 57 4.77 7.57 28.62
N GLU A 58 3.82 8.50 28.75
CA GLU A 58 2.40 8.25 28.50
C GLU A 58 2.15 7.96 27.02
N LEU A 59 2.83 8.68 26.11
CA LEU A 59 2.76 8.40 24.68
C LEU A 59 3.26 6.98 24.38
N ASN A 60 4.37 6.55 24.95
CA ASN A 60 4.90 5.19 24.75
C ASN A 60 3.88 4.11 25.17
N VAL A 61 3.25 4.29 26.31
CA VAL A 61 2.19 3.38 26.79
C VAL A 61 1.01 3.37 25.81
N ALA A 62 0.56 4.54 25.35
CA ALA A 62 -0.55 4.66 24.42
C ALA A 62 -0.25 4.00 23.07
N VAL A 63 0.94 4.24 22.51
CA VAL A 63 1.37 3.64 21.23
C VAL A 63 1.38 2.12 21.29
N ASN A 64 1.95 1.53 22.34
CA ASN A 64 1.97 0.09 22.53
C ASN A 64 0.54 -0.48 22.65
N LYS A 65 -0.32 0.16 23.44
CA LYS A 65 -1.72 -0.26 23.59
C LYS A 65 -2.46 -0.22 22.26
N ILE A 66 -2.36 0.88 21.50
CA ILE A 66 -2.98 1.03 20.18
C ILE A 66 -2.47 -0.05 19.22
N ALA A 67 -1.15 -0.31 19.21
CA ALA A 67 -0.55 -1.33 18.34
C ALA A 67 -1.10 -2.73 18.66
N ILE A 68 -1.20 -3.09 19.94
CA ILE A 68 -1.77 -4.37 20.38
C ILE A 68 -3.25 -4.48 19.99
N GLU A 69 -4.06 -3.44 20.19
CA GLU A 69 -5.48 -3.45 19.81
C GLU A 69 -5.68 -3.68 18.31
N ILE A 70 -4.88 -3.01 17.47
CA ILE A 70 -4.92 -3.17 16.01
C ILE A 70 -4.40 -4.56 15.62
N TRP A 71 -3.32 -5.03 16.25
CA TRP A 71 -2.80 -6.37 16.01
C TRP A 71 -3.85 -7.44 16.30
N ASN A 72 -4.45 -7.41 17.48
CA ASN A 72 -5.44 -8.40 17.90
C ASN A 72 -6.70 -8.37 17.01
N THR A 73 -7.06 -7.20 16.49
CA THR A 73 -8.24 -7.07 15.62
C THR A 73 -8.01 -7.64 14.24
N TYR A 74 -6.85 -7.36 13.61
CA TYR A 74 -6.66 -7.61 12.18
C TYR A 74 -5.61 -8.67 11.87
N PHE A 75 -4.60 -8.87 12.73
CA PHE A 75 -3.44 -9.72 12.46
C PHE A 75 -3.48 -11.03 13.25
N GLN A 76 -3.90 -10.98 14.50
CA GLN A 76 -4.02 -12.18 15.35
C GLN A 76 -4.88 -13.28 14.72
N PRO A 77 -6.04 -13.00 14.09
CA PRO A 77 -6.82 -14.04 13.44
C PRO A 77 -6.09 -14.77 12.30
N VAL A 78 -5.07 -14.13 11.72
CA VAL A 78 -4.28 -14.68 10.60
C VAL A 78 -3.03 -15.40 11.10
N PHE A 79 -2.30 -14.78 12.06
CA PHE A 79 -1.00 -15.25 12.50
C PHE A 79 -1.03 -16.07 13.78
N GLY A 80 -2.14 -16.05 14.54
CA GLY A 80 -2.31 -16.82 15.76
C GLY A 80 -1.51 -16.32 16.97
N LEU A 81 -0.80 -15.19 16.84
CA LEU A 81 -0.02 -14.56 17.92
C LEU A 81 -0.84 -13.44 18.55
N GLU A 82 -1.03 -13.50 19.86
CA GLU A 82 -1.78 -12.50 20.64
C GLU A 82 -0.84 -11.40 21.19
N ASP A 83 -1.42 -10.24 21.45
CA ASP A 83 -0.81 -9.12 22.18
C ASP A 83 0.54 -8.63 21.65
N SER A 84 0.75 -8.70 20.32
CA SER A 84 2.00 -8.24 19.72
C SER A 84 2.00 -6.72 19.50
N PRO A 85 2.98 -5.99 20.06
CA PRO A 85 3.15 -4.56 19.79
C PRO A 85 3.97 -4.26 18.53
N ILE A 86 4.26 -5.26 17.68
CA ILE A 86 5.20 -5.14 16.57
C ILE A 86 4.87 -4.00 15.60
N LEU A 87 3.59 -3.62 15.48
CA LEU A 87 3.17 -2.51 14.64
C LEU A 87 3.65 -1.13 15.14
N ALA A 88 4.16 -1.07 16.38
CA ALA A 88 4.70 0.16 17.00
C ALA A 88 6.17 0.45 16.64
N ILE A 89 6.83 -0.39 15.84
CA ILE A 89 8.29 -0.25 15.57
C ILE A 89 8.65 0.87 14.58
N TYR A 90 7.68 1.44 13.89
CA TYR A 90 7.93 2.43 12.85
C TYR A 90 8.05 3.85 13.44
N SER A 91 9.25 4.43 13.38
CA SER A 91 9.52 5.81 13.84
C SER A 91 8.75 6.88 13.06
N HIS A 92 8.31 6.56 11.86
CA HIS A 92 7.56 7.48 11.00
C HIS A 92 6.30 8.07 11.65
N MET A 93 5.70 7.37 12.62
CA MET A 93 4.58 7.91 13.41
C MET A 93 4.93 9.21 14.13
N ILE A 94 6.21 9.40 14.47
CA ILE A 94 6.72 10.58 15.17
C ILE A 94 7.41 11.53 14.21
N ASP A 95 8.29 10.99 13.33
CA ASP A 95 9.13 11.80 12.44
C ASP A 95 8.33 12.41 11.28
N TYR A 96 7.32 11.67 10.79
CA TYR A 96 6.51 12.04 9.63
C TYR A 96 5.02 11.72 9.88
N PRO A 97 4.33 12.53 10.66
CA PRO A 97 2.94 12.30 11.07
C PRO A 97 2.01 11.99 9.91
N LEU A 98 1.22 10.92 10.03
CA LEU A 98 0.21 10.49 9.04
C LEU A 98 0.78 10.12 7.66
N TYR A 99 2.12 10.03 7.53
CA TYR A 99 2.77 9.67 6.28
C TYR A 99 2.54 8.20 5.89
N LEU A 100 2.47 7.29 6.87
CA LEU A 100 2.34 5.85 6.63
C LEU A 100 1.09 5.49 5.83
N SER A 101 0.02 6.27 5.94
CA SER A 101 -1.22 6.07 5.18
C SER A 101 -1.06 6.25 3.65
N ALA A 102 0.00 6.94 3.20
CA ALA A 102 0.28 7.10 1.78
C ALA A 102 0.64 5.77 1.09
N TYR A 103 1.25 4.82 1.82
CA TYR A 103 1.65 3.53 1.27
C TYR A 103 0.46 2.65 0.87
N PRO A 104 -0.51 2.34 1.78
CA PRO A 104 -1.66 1.54 1.38
C PRO A 104 -2.52 2.22 0.31
N ILE A 105 -2.66 3.55 0.36
CA ILE A 105 -3.37 4.28 -0.70
C ILE A 105 -2.64 4.12 -2.04
N GLY A 106 -1.31 4.24 -2.06
CA GLY A 106 -0.49 4.01 -3.24
C GLY A 106 -0.67 2.60 -3.82
N GLN A 107 -0.74 1.59 -2.97
CA GLN A 107 -0.99 0.20 -3.39
C GLN A 107 -2.38 0.00 -3.99
N LEU A 108 -3.43 0.60 -3.41
CA LEU A 108 -4.77 0.56 -4.00
C LEU A 108 -4.79 1.21 -5.39
N ILE A 109 -4.10 2.34 -5.54
CA ILE A 109 -3.94 3.02 -6.83
C ILE A 109 -3.19 2.14 -7.82
N GLU A 110 -2.09 1.50 -7.41
CA GLU A 110 -1.29 0.59 -8.23
C GLU A 110 -2.15 -0.54 -8.82
N PHE A 111 -2.94 -1.23 -7.99
CA PHE A 111 -3.82 -2.31 -8.45
C PHE A 111 -4.88 -1.82 -9.43
N GLN A 112 -5.54 -0.69 -9.13
CA GLN A 112 -6.56 -0.13 -10.02
C GLN A 112 -5.97 0.35 -11.35
N PHE A 113 -4.89 1.10 -11.29
CA PHE A 113 -4.23 1.63 -12.48
C PHE A 113 -3.61 0.50 -13.32
N GLY A 114 -2.95 -0.47 -12.68
CA GLY A 114 -2.41 -1.65 -13.34
C GLY A 114 -3.49 -2.45 -14.10
N ASN A 115 -4.66 -2.64 -13.50
CA ASN A 115 -5.79 -3.26 -14.17
C ASN A 115 -6.31 -2.43 -15.35
N HIS A 116 -6.39 -1.11 -15.18
CA HIS A 116 -6.85 -0.19 -16.23
C HIS A 116 -5.98 -0.19 -17.47
N ILE A 117 -4.65 -0.29 -17.32
CA ILE A 117 -3.70 -0.24 -18.44
C ILE A 117 -3.39 -1.60 -19.07
N ARG A 118 -3.84 -2.70 -18.47
CA ARG A 118 -3.43 -4.08 -18.84
C ARG A 118 -3.52 -4.39 -20.32
N ASN A 119 -4.56 -3.91 -21.01
CA ASN A 119 -4.83 -4.17 -22.43
C ASN A 119 -4.77 -2.90 -23.28
N LYS A 120 -4.06 -1.86 -22.81
CA LYS A 120 -3.92 -0.58 -23.50
C LYS A 120 -2.47 -0.33 -23.89
N ASP A 121 -2.24 0.69 -24.70
CA ASP A 121 -0.89 1.15 -24.98
C ASP A 121 -0.28 1.79 -23.71
N PHE A 122 0.74 1.13 -23.19
CA PHE A 122 1.36 1.51 -21.92
C PHE A 122 1.90 2.93 -21.94
N SER A 123 2.58 3.32 -23.01
CA SER A 123 3.23 4.63 -23.11
C SER A 123 2.20 5.76 -23.15
N THR A 124 1.13 5.58 -23.89
CA THR A 124 0.02 6.55 -23.98
C THR A 124 -0.69 6.71 -22.64
N GLU A 125 -1.01 5.61 -21.95
CA GLU A 125 -1.73 5.66 -20.68
C GLU A 125 -0.86 6.25 -19.56
N ILE A 126 0.42 5.90 -19.50
CA ILE A 126 1.37 6.51 -18.56
C ILE A 126 1.49 8.01 -18.80
N TYR A 127 1.71 8.42 -20.05
CA TYR A 127 1.80 9.84 -20.39
C TYR A 127 0.52 10.59 -19.98
N ARG A 128 -0.65 10.07 -20.32
CA ARG A 128 -1.95 10.65 -19.97
C ARG A 128 -2.15 10.77 -18.47
N ALA A 129 -1.77 9.74 -17.69
CA ALA A 129 -1.92 9.72 -16.25
C ALA A 129 -0.96 10.71 -15.57
N PHE A 130 0.31 10.74 -15.98
CA PHE A 130 1.33 11.57 -15.33
C PHE A 130 1.26 13.05 -15.72
N THR A 131 0.74 13.38 -16.90
CA THR A 131 0.55 14.78 -17.32
C THR A 131 -0.58 15.51 -16.60
N GLN A 132 -1.37 14.83 -15.77
CA GLN A 132 -2.39 15.47 -14.95
C GLN A 132 -1.84 16.42 -13.88
N GLY A 133 -0.55 16.34 -13.60
CA GLY A 133 0.13 17.19 -12.63
C GLY A 133 -0.17 16.81 -11.17
N ARG A 134 0.13 17.74 -10.27
CA ARG A 134 0.06 17.53 -8.82
C ARG A 134 -1.34 17.87 -8.31
N ILE A 135 -2.20 16.87 -8.22
CA ILE A 135 -3.57 16.96 -7.72
C ILE A 135 -3.81 15.91 -6.63
N ILE A 136 -4.91 16.03 -5.88
CA ILE A 136 -5.25 15.06 -4.83
C ILE A 136 -5.50 13.67 -5.44
N PRO A 137 -5.15 12.59 -4.72
CA PRO A 137 -5.22 11.21 -5.24
C PRO A 137 -6.60 10.83 -5.79
N GLN A 138 -7.68 11.19 -5.13
CA GLN A 138 -9.05 10.88 -5.56
C GLN A 138 -9.36 11.48 -6.93
N LEU A 139 -8.98 12.75 -7.14
CA LEU A 139 -9.20 13.43 -8.42
C LEU A 139 -8.29 12.87 -9.51
N TRP A 140 -7.04 12.54 -9.15
CA TRP A 140 -6.11 11.89 -10.06
C TRP A 140 -6.67 10.56 -10.54
N MET A 141 -7.16 9.71 -9.65
CA MET A 141 -7.76 8.41 -9.99
C MET A 141 -9.00 8.56 -10.86
N LYS A 142 -9.88 9.48 -10.52
CA LYS A 142 -11.09 9.73 -11.33
C LYS A 142 -10.75 10.13 -12.76
N ARG A 143 -9.68 10.89 -12.98
CA ARG A 143 -9.21 11.31 -14.30
C ARG A 143 -8.38 10.22 -15.01
N ALA A 144 -7.53 9.50 -14.27
CA ALA A 144 -6.63 8.49 -14.82
C ALA A 144 -7.36 7.18 -15.15
N VAL A 145 -8.28 6.75 -14.29
CA VAL A 145 -8.91 5.43 -14.33
C VAL A 145 -10.42 5.52 -14.60
N GLY A 146 -11.03 6.66 -14.32
CA GLY A 146 -12.48 6.86 -14.45
C GLY A 146 -13.27 6.43 -13.20
N SER A 147 -12.60 6.02 -12.12
CA SER A 147 -13.21 5.56 -10.87
C SER A 147 -12.53 6.17 -9.64
N GLU A 148 -13.20 6.10 -8.50
CA GLU A 148 -12.62 6.48 -7.22
C GLU A 148 -11.64 5.40 -6.72
N ILE A 149 -10.80 5.74 -5.72
CA ILE A 149 -9.91 4.77 -5.08
C ILE A 149 -10.77 3.72 -4.37
N SER A 150 -10.51 2.45 -4.64
CA SER A 150 -11.27 1.32 -4.10
C SER A 150 -10.34 0.17 -3.71
N PRO A 151 -10.60 -0.54 -2.61
CA PRO A 151 -9.88 -1.75 -2.26
C PRO A 151 -10.28 -2.96 -3.10
N LEU A 152 -11.43 -2.92 -3.79
CA LEU A 152 -11.98 -4.09 -4.51
C LEU A 152 -11.01 -4.70 -5.52
N PRO A 153 -10.30 -3.96 -6.38
CA PRO A 153 -9.38 -4.56 -7.35
C PRO A 153 -8.21 -5.31 -6.70
N SER A 154 -7.71 -4.86 -5.55
CA SER A 154 -6.66 -5.57 -4.80
C SER A 154 -7.20 -6.86 -4.17
N ILE A 155 -8.41 -6.83 -3.61
CA ILE A 155 -9.09 -7.99 -3.03
C ILE A 155 -9.39 -9.03 -4.11
N GLU A 156 -9.87 -8.61 -5.28
CA GLU A 156 -10.13 -9.49 -6.42
C GLU A 156 -8.83 -10.13 -6.92
N ALA A 157 -7.76 -9.35 -7.05
CA ALA A 157 -6.45 -9.87 -7.45
C ALA A 157 -5.91 -10.93 -6.48
N ALA A 158 -6.08 -10.72 -5.16
CA ALA A 158 -5.71 -11.69 -4.14
C ALA A 158 -6.58 -12.95 -4.23
N ARG A 159 -7.88 -12.80 -4.41
CA ARG A 159 -8.82 -13.93 -4.57
C ARG A 159 -8.50 -14.79 -5.80
N ASP A 160 -8.16 -14.15 -6.91
CA ASP A 160 -7.80 -14.86 -8.14
C ASP A 160 -6.45 -15.58 -8.00
N ALA A 161 -5.46 -14.95 -7.36
CA ALA A 161 -4.19 -15.61 -7.04
C ALA A 161 -4.38 -16.87 -6.16
N LEU A 162 -5.30 -16.83 -5.21
CA LEU A 162 -5.60 -18.00 -4.35
C LEU A 162 -6.28 -19.14 -5.12
N LYS A 163 -7.05 -18.88 -6.17
CA LYS A 163 -7.65 -19.93 -7.02
C LYS A 163 -6.60 -20.68 -7.84
N GLU A 164 -5.51 -20.02 -8.23
CA GLU A 164 -4.44 -20.60 -9.04
C GLU A 164 -3.45 -21.44 -8.20
N ILE A 165 -3.46 -21.31 -6.87
CA ILE A 165 -2.60 -22.08 -5.94
C ILE A 165 -3.29 -23.40 -5.49
N ARG A 166 -4.60 -23.51 -5.65
CA ARG A 166 -5.39 -24.73 -5.34
C ARG A 166 -5.45 -25.65 -6.52
#